data_6872c58c9b63d34d7c98a938fab22cd4
#
_entry.id   6872c58c9b63d34d7c98a938fab22cd4
#
_cell.length_a   1.000
_cell.length_b   1.000
_cell.length_c   1.000
_cell.angle_alpha   90.00
_cell.angle_beta   90.00
_cell.angle_gamma   90.00
#
_symmetry.space_group_name_H-M   'P 1'
#
loop_
_entity.id
_entity.type
_entity.pdbx_description
1 polymer ?
#
loop_
_entity_poly.entity_id
_entity_poly.type
_entity_poly.pdbx_seq_one_letter_code
_entity_poly.pdbx_strand_id
1 'polypeptide(L)'
;MEIYASHQSTDVECKSRKGQYVNDSDYDLLLTSDCDVYDSKTKKVVLKFRKNVIKETELAWKHTSHLAKASRGRGAAAGPIDPESVYWKKRDIYFQDKWAAKYMVKDKKNGGMKKSAMKVNNEVASNPIGYYGATKSMGLDMPCRLSHYTKTHMDDFRGAMPFFQEVSQQYKKLLPNKFYDQWNRARLNNFHIKETPFSTVTINRNFRTAIHQDAGDYGGYASLSVIEEGKYHGGYFVLPQYRIAVDLRHGDYLVCDVHQYHANTELFETPEDKEYNDTHPSSFRDNLEVGVLGLNNRFSRLSYVFYLREDIINCKNSYDKYYISLVGMEERQKRFEGTDFKLFPAVDGRMMSYDQAECVKMISFWNIKNTEQHLCKVGCFLSHLRMLEDIVLNDLSNVLITEDDALQVNDLPDISHLPD
;
A
#
# COMPACT_ATOMS: atom_id res chain seq x y z
N MET A 1 -24.49 11.20 -15.14
CA MET A 1 -24.30 11.86 -16.47
C MET A 1 -23.21 11.10 -17.23
N GLU A 2 -23.40 10.84 -18.53
CA GLU A 2 -22.35 10.29 -19.39
C GLU A 2 -21.73 11.37 -20.24
N ILE A 3 -20.40 11.36 -20.37
CA ILE A 3 -19.60 12.34 -21.12
C ILE A 3 -18.67 11.58 -22.05
N TYR A 4 -18.67 11.95 -23.33
CA TYR A 4 -17.76 11.42 -24.34
C TYR A 4 -16.72 12.48 -24.69
N ALA A 5 -15.50 12.29 -24.18
CA ALA A 5 -14.40 13.25 -24.30
C ALA A 5 -13.38 12.81 -25.36
N SER A 6 -12.85 13.75 -26.07
CA SER A 6 -11.75 13.52 -27.03
C SER A 6 -10.45 14.05 -26.47
N HIS A 7 -9.32 13.43 -26.86
CA HIS A 7 -8.00 14.00 -26.58
C HIS A 7 -7.86 15.39 -27.21
N GLN A 8 -7.52 16.37 -26.41
CA GLN A 8 -7.20 17.73 -26.80
C GLN A 8 -5.70 17.99 -26.88
N SER A 9 -4.91 17.17 -26.18
CA SER A 9 -3.45 17.17 -26.21
C SER A 9 -2.91 15.78 -26.56
N THR A 10 -1.81 15.75 -27.27
CA THR A 10 -1.13 14.50 -27.65
C THR A 10 -0.32 13.93 -26.49
N ASP A 11 0.00 12.64 -26.55
CA ASP A 11 0.91 12.01 -25.60
C ASP A 11 2.30 12.67 -25.60
N VAL A 12 2.76 13.17 -26.75
CA VAL A 12 4.05 13.85 -26.88
C VAL A 12 4.04 15.17 -26.11
N GLU A 13 2.97 15.96 -26.23
CA GLU A 13 2.81 17.21 -25.48
C GLU A 13 2.76 16.97 -23.98
N CYS A 14 1.94 16.02 -23.51
CA CYS A 14 1.88 15.67 -22.09
C CYS A 14 3.20 15.13 -21.58
N LYS A 15 3.91 14.31 -22.34
CA LYS A 15 5.22 13.78 -22.01
C LYS A 15 6.27 14.89 -21.86
N SER A 16 6.24 15.91 -22.71
CA SER A 16 7.14 17.06 -22.63
C SER A 16 6.94 17.88 -21.35
N ARG A 17 5.73 17.83 -20.79
CA ARG A 17 5.33 18.51 -19.54
C ARG A 17 5.46 17.63 -18.30
N LYS A 18 5.96 16.42 -18.42
CA LYS A 18 6.14 15.50 -17.27
C LYS A 18 6.92 16.17 -16.14
N GLY A 19 6.39 16.10 -14.93
CA GLY A 19 6.98 16.74 -13.75
C GLY A 19 6.67 18.25 -13.61
N GLN A 20 5.84 18.82 -14.48
CA GLN A 20 5.34 20.20 -14.35
C GLN A 20 3.98 20.20 -13.65
N TYR A 21 3.70 21.25 -12.89
CA TYR A 21 2.38 21.42 -12.28
C TYR A 21 1.35 21.87 -13.33
N VAL A 22 0.10 21.52 -13.04
CA VAL A 22 -1.09 22.02 -13.76
C VAL A 22 -1.72 23.16 -12.99
N ASN A 23 -2.48 23.98 -13.71
CA ASN A 23 -3.28 25.08 -13.19
C ASN A 23 -4.66 25.14 -13.90
N ASP A 24 -5.45 26.17 -13.65
CA ASP A 24 -6.81 26.27 -14.17
C ASP A 24 -6.88 26.38 -15.70
N SER A 25 -5.79 26.76 -16.38
CA SER A 25 -5.73 26.76 -17.84
C SER A 25 -5.55 25.39 -18.48
N ASP A 26 -5.31 24.35 -17.67
CA ASP A 26 -5.07 22.96 -18.12
C ASP A 26 -6.36 22.14 -18.25
N TYR A 27 -7.52 22.70 -17.90
CA TYR A 27 -8.81 22.06 -18.08
C TYR A 27 -9.88 23.07 -18.52
N ASP A 28 -10.89 22.58 -19.25
CA ASP A 28 -12.04 23.36 -19.69
C ASP A 28 -13.33 22.93 -19.00
N LEU A 29 -13.34 21.69 -18.46
CA LEU A 29 -14.49 21.09 -17.78
C LEU A 29 -14.12 20.65 -16.39
N LEU A 30 -14.79 21.23 -15.38
CA LEU A 30 -14.70 20.80 -13.98
C LEU A 30 -15.92 19.95 -13.63
N LEU A 31 -15.66 18.69 -13.24
CA LEU A 31 -16.68 17.73 -12.81
C LEU A 31 -16.90 17.85 -11.31
N THR A 32 -18.10 18.19 -10.90
CA THR A 32 -18.51 18.42 -9.50
C THR A 32 -19.65 17.51 -9.05
N SER A 33 -20.12 16.62 -9.92
CA SER A 33 -21.24 15.71 -9.67
C SER A 33 -21.00 14.33 -10.31
N ASP A 34 -21.79 13.35 -9.93
CA ASP A 34 -21.75 11.98 -10.45
C ASP A 34 -21.72 11.93 -11.98
N CYS A 35 -20.67 11.32 -12.52
CA CYS A 35 -20.52 11.17 -13.96
C CYS A 35 -19.66 9.97 -14.35
N ASP A 36 -19.83 9.56 -15.61
CA ASP A 36 -19.03 8.56 -16.31
C ASP A 36 -18.43 9.21 -17.54
N VAL A 37 -17.11 9.21 -17.67
CA VAL A 37 -16.39 9.77 -18.81
C VAL A 37 -15.81 8.65 -19.65
N TYR A 38 -16.09 8.71 -20.94
CA TYR A 38 -15.61 7.77 -21.94
C TYR A 38 -14.77 8.49 -22.97
N ASP A 39 -13.73 7.83 -23.45
CA ASP A 39 -13.03 8.30 -24.65
C ASP A 39 -13.97 8.22 -25.85
N SER A 40 -14.14 9.32 -26.55
CA SER A 40 -15.13 9.45 -27.64
C SER A 40 -14.85 8.54 -28.82
N LYS A 41 -13.56 8.21 -29.07
CA LYS A 41 -13.10 7.38 -30.20
C LYS A 41 -13.13 5.89 -29.84
N THR A 42 -12.55 5.51 -28.72
CA THR A 42 -12.38 4.10 -28.33
C THR A 42 -13.55 3.56 -27.53
N LYS A 43 -14.41 4.43 -27.00
CA LYS A 43 -15.50 4.12 -26.06
C LYS A 43 -15.04 3.48 -24.75
N LYS A 44 -13.74 3.47 -24.46
CA LYS A 44 -13.20 3.00 -23.19
C LYS A 44 -13.53 3.99 -22.08
N VAL A 45 -13.74 3.47 -20.88
CA VAL A 45 -13.91 4.31 -19.68
C VAL A 45 -12.61 5.05 -19.42
N VAL A 46 -12.68 6.38 -19.28
CA VAL A 46 -11.58 7.23 -18.82
C VAL A 46 -11.64 7.37 -17.32
N LEU A 47 -12.83 7.69 -16.78
CA LEU A 47 -13.07 7.75 -15.35
C LEU A 47 -14.55 7.55 -15.02
N LYS A 48 -14.83 7.17 -13.76
CA LYS A 48 -16.18 7.25 -13.17
C LYS A 48 -16.06 7.91 -11.80
N PHE A 49 -16.88 8.92 -11.58
CA PHE A 49 -16.88 9.77 -10.38
C PHE A 49 -18.21 9.66 -9.63
N ARG A 50 -18.14 9.50 -8.30
CA ARG A 50 -19.31 9.44 -7.41
C ARG A 50 -19.08 10.28 -6.16
N LYS A 51 -20.04 11.14 -5.86
CA LYS A 51 -20.02 12.01 -4.69
C LYS A 51 -20.45 11.28 -3.44
N ASN A 52 -19.70 11.46 -2.36
CA ASN A 52 -20.06 11.08 -0.99
C ASN A 52 -20.58 9.62 -0.85
N VAL A 53 -19.90 8.67 -1.50
CA VAL A 53 -20.27 7.24 -1.49
C VAL A 53 -19.42 6.40 -0.56
N ILE A 54 -18.29 6.93 -0.04
CA ILE A 54 -17.44 6.32 0.96
C ILE A 54 -17.87 6.80 2.34
N LYS A 55 -18.18 5.87 3.25
CA LYS A 55 -18.71 6.14 4.59
C LYS A 55 -17.71 5.84 5.71
N GLU A 56 -16.80 4.91 5.50
CA GLU A 56 -15.79 4.50 6.50
C GLU A 56 -14.66 5.54 6.64
N THR A 57 -15.01 6.83 6.57
CA THR A 57 -14.05 7.94 6.58
C THR A 57 -13.41 8.15 7.95
N GLU A 58 -14.13 7.92 9.04
CA GLU A 58 -13.62 8.05 10.40
C GLU A 58 -12.57 6.99 10.73
N LEU A 59 -12.83 5.72 10.33
CA LEU A 59 -11.86 4.64 10.49
C LEU A 59 -10.61 4.88 9.64
N ALA A 60 -10.80 5.32 8.40
CA ALA A 60 -9.70 5.67 7.53
C ALA A 60 -8.84 6.79 8.14
N TRP A 61 -9.46 7.86 8.63
CA TRP A 61 -8.75 8.96 9.29
C TRP A 61 -7.98 8.48 10.51
N LYS A 62 -8.65 7.81 11.44
CA LYS A 62 -8.07 7.30 12.68
C LYS A 62 -6.83 6.44 12.44
N HIS A 63 -6.88 5.54 11.49
CA HIS A 63 -5.85 4.53 11.28
C HIS A 63 -4.80 4.88 10.22
N THR A 64 -5.02 5.90 9.39
CA THR A 64 -4.10 6.14 8.28
C THR A 64 -3.56 7.57 8.19
N SER A 65 -4.17 8.54 8.85
CA SER A 65 -3.80 9.94 8.72
C SER A 65 -2.33 10.21 9.13
N HIS A 66 -1.86 9.57 10.19
CA HIS A 66 -0.47 9.65 10.66
C HIS A 66 0.54 8.88 9.80
N LEU A 67 0.05 8.08 8.84
CA LEU A 67 0.88 7.29 7.94
C LEU A 67 1.38 8.09 6.72
N ALA A 68 0.81 9.25 6.42
CA ALA A 68 1.26 10.14 5.35
C ALA A 68 2.46 10.98 5.81
N LYS A 69 3.64 10.38 5.82
CA LYS A 69 4.91 11.01 6.24
C LYS A 69 5.72 11.52 5.06
N ALA A 70 6.68 12.38 5.35
CA ALA A 70 7.61 12.92 4.35
C ALA A 70 8.37 11.83 3.60
N SER A 71 8.41 11.94 2.29
CA SER A 71 9.04 10.99 1.36
C SER A 71 9.69 11.71 0.18
N ARG A 72 10.81 11.20 -0.33
CA ARG A 72 11.57 11.74 -1.48
C ARG A 72 11.61 10.81 -2.68
N GLY A 73 10.71 9.85 -2.76
CA GLY A 73 10.70 8.79 -3.77
C GLY A 73 9.60 8.90 -4.81
N ARG A 74 8.92 10.06 -4.93
CA ARG A 74 7.70 10.17 -5.76
C ARG A 74 7.94 10.54 -7.23
N GLY A 75 9.17 10.56 -7.68
CA GLY A 75 9.51 10.77 -9.08
C GLY A 75 8.97 12.09 -9.64
N ALA A 76 8.48 12.06 -10.86
CA ALA A 76 7.93 13.24 -11.53
C ALA A 76 6.69 13.82 -10.82
N ALA A 77 5.90 12.99 -10.13
CA ALA A 77 4.74 13.44 -9.39
C ALA A 77 5.08 14.48 -8.30
N ALA A 78 6.33 14.43 -7.75
CA ALA A 78 6.78 15.39 -6.74
C ALA A 78 7.00 16.84 -7.26
N GLY A 79 6.82 17.04 -8.54
CA GLY A 79 6.92 18.37 -9.18
C GLY A 79 8.33 18.88 -9.42
N PRO A 80 8.45 20.07 -9.98
CA PRO A 80 9.73 20.65 -10.36
C PRO A 80 10.55 21.01 -9.11
N ILE A 81 11.87 20.77 -9.20
CA ILE A 81 12.84 21.17 -8.19
C ILE A 81 13.17 22.66 -8.43
N ASP A 82 13.05 23.47 -7.38
CA ASP A 82 13.56 24.82 -7.35
C ASP A 82 14.99 24.85 -6.78
N PRO A 83 16.02 25.04 -7.63
CA PRO A 83 17.42 25.08 -7.18
C PRO A 83 17.70 26.21 -6.22
N GLU A 84 16.90 27.28 -6.24
CA GLU A 84 17.06 28.46 -5.42
C GLU A 84 16.45 28.32 -4.04
N SER A 85 15.63 27.28 -3.82
CA SER A 85 15.02 27.03 -2.49
C SER A 85 16.10 26.79 -1.43
N VAL A 86 15.82 27.22 -0.21
CA VAL A 86 16.70 27.01 0.97
C VAL A 86 17.05 25.53 1.17
N TYR A 87 16.10 24.66 0.85
CA TYR A 87 16.28 23.22 0.96
C TYR A 87 17.38 22.68 0.03
N TRP A 88 17.37 23.08 -1.25
CA TRP A 88 18.30 22.56 -2.27
C TRP A 88 19.66 23.29 -2.25
N LYS A 89 19.69 24.60 -1.98
CA LYS A 89 20.94 25.40 -1.88
C LYS A 89 21.95 24.88 -0.85
N LYS A 90 21.47 24.27 0.23
CA LYS A 90 22.33 23.73 1.31
C LYS A 90 22.92 22.36 1.01
N ARG A 91 22.63 21.78 -0.17
CA ARG A 91 23.04 20.42 -0.52
C ARG A 91 23.96 20.43 -1.73
N ASP A 92 24.95 19.54 -1.70
CA ASP A 92 25.82 19.29 -2.87
C ASP A 92 25.10 18.31 -3.82
N ILE A 93 24.36 18.86 -4.80
CA ILE A 93 23.47 18.14 -5.69
C ILE A 93 23.76 18.38 -7.16
N TYR A 94 23.34 17.43 -8.00
CA TYR A 94 23.35 17.50 -9.45
C TYR A 94 21.94 17.28 -9.98
N PHE A 95 21.38 18.29 -10.62
CA PHE A 95 20.10 18.16 -11.32
C PHE A 95 20.28 17.32 -12.59
N GLN A 96 19.45 16.28 -12.74
CA GLN A 96 19.41 15.44 -13.94
C GLN A 96 18.18 15.70 -14.79
N ASP A 97 17.06 15.92 -14.12
CA ASP A 97 15.78 16.29 -14.72
C ASP A 97 15.23 17.49 -13.94
N LYS A 98 14.28 18.22 -14.51
CA LYS A 98 13.63 19.33 -13.82
C LYS A 98 12.94 18.95 -12.52
N TRP A 99 12.75 17.65 -12.28
CA TRP A 99 12.06 17.08 -11.12
C TRP A 99 12.92 16.05 -10.34
N ALA A 100 14.17 15.85 -10.72
CA ALA A 100 15.06 14.89 -10.04
C ALA A 100 16.49 15.38 -9.92
N ALA A 101 17.12 15.08 -8.79
CA ALA A 101 18.51 15.39 -8.50
C ALA A 101 19.28 14.17 -7.98
N LYS A 102 20.60 14.25 -7.95
CA LYS A 102 21.50 13.30 -7.30
C LYS A 102 22.43 14.01 -6.33
N TYR A 103 22.68 13.40 -5.17
CA TYR A 103 23.69 13.89 -4.23
C TYR A 103 25.10 13.45 -4.62
N MET A 104 26.10 14.23 -4.19
CA MET A 104 27.46 13.76 -4.12
C MET A 104 27.63 12.83 -2.91
N VAL A 105 28.24 11.70 -3.12
CA VAL A 105 28.53 10.70 -2.08
C VAL A 105 29.99 10.29 -2.14
N LYS A 106 30.59 9.97 -0.99
CA LYS A 106 31.98 9.49 -0.93
C LYS A 106 32.11 8.18 -1.72
N ASP A 107 33.06 8.13 -2.64
CA ASP A 107 33.40 6.89 -3.34
C ASP A 107 34.25 5.99 -2.45
N LYS A 108 33.66 4.89 -2.00
CA LYS A 108 34.36 3.93 -1.13
C LYS A 108 35.53 3.22 -1.81
N LYS A 109 35.55 3.19 -3.15
CA LYS A 109 36.63 2.51 -3.91
C LYS A 109 37.80 3.43 -4.17
N ASN A 110 37.55 4.69 -4.53
CA ASN A 110 38.59 5.60 -5.04
C ASN A 110 38.88 6.77 -4.08
N GLY A 111 38.18 6.85 -2.93
CA GLY A 111 38.44 7.89 -1.92
C GLY A 111 37.95 9.30 -2.26
N GLY A 112 37.43 9.54 -3.47
CA GLY A 112 36.91 10.81 -3.94
C GLY A 112 35.37 10.92 -3.75
N MET A 113 34.78 11.96 -4.38
CA MET A 113 33.35 12.15 -4.44
C MET A 113 32.79 11.69 -5.77
N LYS A 114 31.61 11.04 -5.76
CA LYS A 114 30.86 10.65 -6.95
C LYS A 114 29.38 10.94 -6.82
N LYS A 115 28.67 11.01 -7.95
CA LYS A 115 27.22 11.14 -7.97
C LYS A 115 26.58 9.86 -7.41
N SER A 116 25.59 10.01 -6.52
CA SER A 116 24.81 8.86 -6.00
C SER A 116 24.12 8.10 -7.15
N ALA A 117 23.90 6.80 -6.96
CA ALA A 117 23.11 6.02 -7.90
C ALA A 117 21.61 6.40 -7.84
N MET A 118 21.14 6.82 -6.68
CA MET A 118 19.74 7.15 -6.45
C MET A 118 19.41 8.59 -6.87
N LYS A 119 18.28 8.76 -7.56
CA LYS A 119 17.64 10.06 -7.77
C LYS A 119 16.80 10.41 -6.56
N VAL A 120 16.70 11.68 -6.27
CA VAL A 120 15.82 12.24 -5.24
C VAL A 120 14.96 13.34 -5.83
N ASN A 121 13.81 13.59 -5.22
CA ASN A 121 12.80 14.57 -5.63
C ASN A 121 12.51 15.53 -4.48
N ASN A 122 11.61 16.46 -4.71
CA ASN A 122 11.01 17.23 -3.63
C ASN A 122 10.45 16.28 -2.55
N GLU A 123 10.51 16.71 -1.31
CA GLU A 123 9.95 15.99 -0.19
C GLU A 123 8.46 16.30 -0.09
N VAL A 124 7.65 15.24 -0.06
CA VAL A 124 6.19 15.33 -0.02
C VAL A 124 5.65 14.31 0.99
N ALA A 125 4.51 14.60 1.61
CA ALA A 125 3.87 13.66 2.53
C ALA A 125 3.10 12.60 1.72
N SER A 126 3.78 11.49 1.40
CA SER A 126 3.22 10.43 0.55
C SER A 126 3.90 9.10 0.84
N ASN A 127 3.12 8.11 1.31
CA ASN A 127 3.63 6.78 1.62
C ASN A 127 2.71 5.68 1.09
N PRO A 128 3.26 4.68 0.40
CA PRO A 128 2.54 3.46 0.06
C PRO A 128 2.55 2.49 1.25
N ILE A 129 1.39 1.90 1.53
CA ILE A 129 1.19 0.78 2.45
C ILE A 129 0.69 -0.43 1.67
N GLY A 130 0.84 -1.63 2.25
CA GLY A 130 0.53 -2.89 1.59
C GLY A 130 1.80 -3.58 1.09
N TYR A 131 1.74 -4.19 -0.08
CA TYR A 131 2.77 -5.08 -0.57
C TYR A 131 3.63 -4.47 -1.67
N TYR A 132 4.87 -4.94 -1.74
CA TYR A 132 5.84 -4.62 -2.80
C TYR A 132 6.28 -5.88 -3.53
N GLY A 133 6.41 -5.78 -4.84
CA GLY A 133 7.02 -6.80 -5.66
C GLY A 133 8.52 -6.98 -5.39
N ALA A 134 9.09 -7.99 -6.01
CA ALA A 134 10.53 -8.24 -5.94
C ALA A 134 11.31 -7.09 -6.58
N THR A 135 12.34 -6.62 -5.90
CA THR A 135 13.16 -5.50 -6.38
C THR A 135 14.64 -5.73 -6.08
N LYS A 136 15.51 -5.15 -6.90
CA LYS A 136 16.93 -5.03 -6.57
C LYS A 136 17.20 -3.70 -5.90
N SER A 137 17.66 -3.74 -4.65
CA SER A 137 18.00 -2.53 -3.90
C SER A 137 19.41 -2.66 -3.33
N MET A 138 20.27 -1.69 -3.64
CA MET A 138 21.66 -1.64 -3.18
C MET A 138 22.46 -2.93 -3.45
N GLY A 139 22.17 -3.61 -4.58
CA GLY A 139 22.83 -4.87 -4.95
C GLY A 139 22.26 -6.12 -4.29
N LEU A 140 21.21 -5.98 -3.47
CA LEU A 140 20.51 -7.10 -2.84
C LEU A 140 19.19 -7.37 -3.57
N ASP A 141 18.89 -8.65 -3.79
CA ASP A 141 17.61 -9.10 -4.28
C ASP A 141 16.61 -9.09 -3.09
N MET A 142 15.62 -8.20 -3.20
CA MET A 142 14.54 -8.11 -2.21
C MET A 142 13.33 -8.88 -2.75
N PRO A 143 12.85 -9.93 -2.05
CA PRO A 143 11.68 -10.69 -2.49
C PRO A 143 10.39 -9.86 -2.42
N CYS A 144 9.32 -10.40 -2.98
CA CYS A 144 7.97 -9.90 -2.75
C CYS A 144 7.67 -9.93 -1.25
N ARG A 145 7.08 -8.85 -0.73
CA ARG A 145 6.93 -8.68 0.71
C ARG A 145 5.91 -7.62 1.09
N LEU A 146 5.38 -7.74 2.29
CA LEU A 146 4.71 -6.62 2.95
C LEU A 146 5.73 -5.49 3.20
N SER A 147 5.34 -4.24 2.99
CA SER A 147 6.22 -3.10 3.23
C SER A 147 6.65 -3.05 4.70
N HIS A 148 7.90 -2.65 4.96
CA HIS A 148 8.37 -2.49 6.35
C HIS A 148 7.48 -1.52 7.14
N TYR A 149 7.06 -0.45 6.48
CA TYR A 149 6.18 0.55 7.09
C TYR A 149 4.83 -0.04 7.50
N THR A 150 4.23 -0.89 6.67
CA THR A 150 2.98 -1.60 7.01
C THR A 150 3.21 -2.58 8.16
N LYS A 151 4.33 -3.32 8.17
CA LYS A 151 4.67 -4.24 9.27
C LYS A 151 4.76 -3.53 10.63
N THR A 152 5.31 -2.32 10.66
CA THR A 152 5.46 -1.54 11.91
C THR A 152 4.18 -0.85 12.36
N HIS A 153 3.14 -0.81 11.50
CA HIS A 153 1.83 -0.22 11.77
C HIS A 153 0.71 -1.20 11.41
N MET A 154 0.89 -2.47 11.78
CA MET A 154 -0.03 -3.55 11.38
C MET A 154 -1.44 -3.34 11.95
N ASP A 155 -1.56 -2.86 13.18
CA ASP A 155 -2.87 -2.61 13.80
C ASP A 155 -3.63 -1.50 13.08
N ASP A 156 -2.92 -0.47 12.63
CA ASP A 156 -3.51 0.59 11.83
C ASP A 156 -3.93 0.07 10.44
N PHE A 157 -3.08 -0.74 9.82
CA PHE A 157 -3.40 -1.36 8.53
C PHE A 157 -4.66 -2.24 8.63
N ARG A 158 -4.78 -3.03 9.70
CA ARG A 158 -5.97 -3.85 9.99
C ARG A 158 -7.19 -2.99 10.31
N GLY A 159 -7.02 -1.95 11.13
CA GLY A 159 -8.10 -1.03 11.50
C GLY A 159 -8.68 -0.25 10.32
N ALA A 160 -7.89 -0.02 9.26
CA ALA A 160 -8.33 0.62 8.02
C ALA A 160 -9.01 -0.34 7.03
N MET A 161 -9.04 -1.64 7.30
CA MET A 161 -9.56 -2.66 6.37
C MET A 161 -11.00 -2.42 5.93
N PRO A 162 -11.97 -2.03 6.80
CA PRO A 162 -13.33 -1.73 6.35
C PRO A 162 -13.38 -0.65 5.28
N PHE A 163 -12.57 0.40 5.40
CA PHE A 163 -12.46 1.45 4.39
C PHE A 163 -11.89 0.90 3.06
N PHE A 164 -10.84 0.07 3.11
CA PHE A 164 -10.25 -0.52 1.89
C PHE A 164 -11.25 -1.42 1.16
N GLN A 165 -12.03 -2.17 1.91
CA GLN A 165 -13.07 -3.05 1.37
C GLN A 165 -14.24 -2.24 0.79
N GLU A 166 -14.65 -1.13 1.43
CA GLU A 166 -15.69 -0.26 0.88
C GLU A 166 -15.27 0.35 -0.46
N VAL A 167 -14.01 0.84 -0.57
CA VAL A 167 -13.45 1.31 -1.85
C VAL A 167 -13.45 0.21 -2.90
N SER A 168 -13.06 -1.01 -2.52
CA SER A 168 -13.11 -2.19 -3.39
C SER A 168 -14.52 -2.50 -3.90
N GLN A 169 -15.53 -2.37 -3.05
CA GLN A 169 -16.94 -2.58 -3.43
C GLN A 169 -17.42 -1.52 -4.44
N GLN A 170 -17.03 -0.24 -4.28
CA GLN A 170 -17.34 0.79 -5.26
C GLN A 170 -16.68 0.49 -6.62
N TYR A 171 -15.44 0.00 -6.62
CA TYR A 171 -14.77 -0.43 -7.85
C TYR A 171 -15.55 -1.55 -8.54
N LYS A 172 -15.90 -2.60 -7.79
CA LYS A 172 -16.72 -3.74 -8.28
C LYS A 172 -18.04 -3.28 -8.89
N LYS A 173 -18.73 -2.35 -8.22
CA LYS A 173 -20.02 -1.80 -8.68
C LYS A 173 -19.90 -1.03 -9.98
N LEU A 174 -18.85 -0.20 -10.14
CA LEU A 174 -18.72 0.73 -11.25
C LEU A 174 -18.03 0.14 -12.48
N LEU A 175 -17.05 -0.75 -12.29
CA LEU A 175 -16.25 -1.38 -13.36
C LEU A 175 -16.07 -2.89 -13.12
N PRO A 176 -17.16 -3.69 -13.09
CA PRO A 176 -17.09 -5.10 -12.69
C PRO A 176 -16.08 -5.91 -13.52
N ASN A 177 -16.02 -5.73 -14.83
CA ASN A 177 -15.09 -6.47 -15.69
C ASN A 177 -13.63 -6.18 -15.34
N LYS A 178 -13.29 -4.91 -15.06
CA LYS A 178 -11.94 -4.51 -14.67
C LYS A 178 -11.60 -4.96 -13.25
N PHE A 179 -12.59 -4.86 -12.36
CA PHE A 179 -12.49 -5.37 -11.01
C PHE A 179 -12.15 -6.88 -11.01
N TYR A 180 -12.91 -7.71 -11.73
CA TYR A 180 -12.67 -9.15 -11.75
C TYR A 180 -11.38 -9.54 -12.46
N ASP A 181 -10.93 -8.79 -13.46
CA ASP A 181 -9.61 -8.99 -14.06
C ASP A 181 -8.50 -8.77 -13.02
N GLN A 182 -8.51 -7.64 -12.29
CA GLN A 182 -7.54 -7.37 -11.24
C GLN A 182 -7.70 -8.33 -10.04
N TRP A 183 -8.93 -8.66 -9.65
CA TRP A 183 -9.24 -9.60 -8.58
C TRP A 183 -8.64 -10.99 -8.83
N ASN A 184 -8.83 -11.52 -10.02
CA ASN A 184 -8.28 -12.82 -10.38
C ASN A 184 -6.75 -12.81 -10.42
N ARG A 185 -6.16 -11.72 -10.88
CA ARG A 185 -4.70 -11.55 -10.89
C ARG A 185 -4.11 -11.39 -9.50
N ALA A 186 -4.73 -10.60 -8.65
CA ALA A 186 -4.28 -10.41 -7.27
C ALA A 186 -4.23 -11.73 -6.49
N ARG A 187 -5.14 -12.68 -6.79
CA ARG A 187 -5.25 -13.99 -6.12
C ARG A 187 -4.33 -15.08 -6.65
N LEU A 188 -3.48 -14.78 -7.63
CA LEU A 188 -2.43 -15.72 -8.03
C LEU A 188 -1.35 -15.91 -6.96
N ASN A 189 -1.34 -15.02 -5.97
CA ASN A 189 -0.45 -15.09 -4.82
C ASN A 189 -1.07 -14.36 -3.60
N ASN A 190 -0.43 -14.45 -2.46
CA ASN A 190 -0.88 -13.86 -1.19
C ASN A 190 -0.40 -12.43 -0.93
N PHE A 191 0.11 -11.71 -1.95
CA PHE A 191 0.59 -10.33 -1.81
C PHE A 191 -0.48 -9.30 -2.22
N HIS A 192 -1.69 -9.48 -1.74
CA HIS A 192 -2.80 -8.54 -1.94
C HIS A 192 -3.50 -8.19 -0.62
N ILE A 193 -4.17 -7.06 -0.59
CA ILE A 193 -4.96 -6.63 0.56
C ILE A 193 -6.22 -7.49 0.61
N LYS A 194 -6.45 -8.14 1.75
CA LYS A 194 -7.54 -9.11 1.93
C LYS A 194 -8.89 -8.57 1.46
N GLU A 195 -9.63 -9.39 0.74
CA GLU A 195 -10.95 -9.09 0.17
C GLU A 195 -10.99 -7.87 -0.78
N THR A 196 -9.85 -7.52 -1.37
CA THR A 196 -9.74 -6.47 -2.39
C THR A 196 -8.95 -6.95 -3.60
N PRO A 197 -9.04 -6.28 -4.77
CA PRO A 197 -8.14 -6.52 -5.90
C PRO A 197 -6.81 -5.78 -5.76
N PHE A 198 -6.59 -5.04 -4.68
CA PHE A 198 -5.46 -4.13 -4.52
C PHE A 198 -4.30 -4.82 -3.81
N SER A 199 -3.09 -4.48 -4.20
CA SER A 199 -1.87 -4.85 -3.46
C SER A 199 -1.34 -3.72 -2.60
N THR A 200 -1.66 -2.48 -2.98
CA THR A 200 -1.03 -1.29 -2.40
C THR A 200 -2.04 -0.14 -2.32
N VAL A 201 -1.93 0.62 -1.26
CA VAL A 201 -2.62 1.92 -1.09
C VAL A 201 -1.56 2.98 -0.87
N THR A 202 -1.57 4.02 -1.69
CA THR A 202 -0.75 5.22 -1.44
C THR A 202 -1.59 6.24 -0.69
N ILE A 203 -1.06 6.71 0.45
CA ILE A 203 -1.68 7.74 1.27
C ILE A 203 -0.89 9.02 1.11
N ASN A 204 -1.55 10.08 0.66
CA ASN A 204 -0.96 11.39 0.43
C ASN A 204 -1.63 12.41 1.34
N ARG A 205 -0.87 13.35 1.92
CA ARG A 205 -1.41 14.49 2.66
C ARG A 205 -0.98 15.81 2.02
N ASN A 206 -1.97 16.63 1.65
CA ASN A 206 -1.76 17.94 1.01
C ASN A 206 -0.78 17.90 -0.16
N PHE A 207 -0.76 16.79 -0.90
CA PHE A 207 0.20 16.57 -1.96
C PHE A 207 -0.35 17.05 -3.31
N ARG A 208 0.18 18.15 -3.82
CA ARG A 208 -0.01 18.59 -5.19
C ARG A 208 0.85 17.74 -6.11
N THR A 209 0.26 16.85 -6.88
CA THR A 209 1.00 16.05 -7.86
C THR A 209 1.19 16.82 -9.17
N ALA A 210 2.40 16.74 -9.74
CA ALA A 210 2.70 17.21 -11.09
C ALA A 210 2.33 16.16 -12.14
N ILE A 211 2.36 16.51 -13.42
CA ILE A 211 2.00 15.62 -14.54
C ILE A 211 2.85 14.35 -14.52
N HIS A 212 2.20 13.21 -14.41
CA HIS A 212 2.80 11.86 -14.42
C HIS A 212 1.83 10.82 -14.93
N GLN A 213 2.27 9.59 -15.02
CA GLN A 213 1.50 8.37 -15.29
C GLN A 213 1.93 7.32 -14.29
N ASP A 214 1.00 6.49 -13.85
CA ASP A 214 1.27 5.34 -12.97
C ASP A 214 1.38 4.05 -13.81
N ALA A 215 2.42 4.00 -14.65
CA ALA A 215 2.63 2.92 -15.63
C ALA A 215 2.92 1.53 -14.99
N GLY A 216 3.11 1.47 -13.68
CA GLY A 216 3.33 0.23 -12.94
C GLY A 216 2.07 -0.38 -12.34
N ASP A 217 0.90 0.18 -12.65
CA ASP A 217 -0.39 -0.30 -12.14
C ASP A 217 -1.00 -1.28 -13.13
N TYR A 218 -1.28 -2.50 -12.69
CA TYR A 218 -1.85 -3.54 -13.56
C TYR A 218 -3.22 -3.15 -14.08
N GLY A 219 -3.39 -3.27 -15.40
CA GLY A 219 -4.64 -2.98 -16.09
C GLY A 219 -5.00 -1.50 -16.19
N GLY A 220 -4.16 -0.61 -15.65
CA GLY A 220 -4.27 0.85 -15.78
C GLY A 220 -5.34 1.52 -14.92
N TYR A 221 -6.18 0.79 -14.20
CA TYR A 221 -7.23 1.38 -13.37
C TYR A 221 -6.86 1.40 -11.90
N ALA A 222 -6.91 2.59 -11.32
CA ALA A 222 -6.78 2.82 -9.89
C ALA A 222 -8.06 3.44 -9.31
N SER A 223 -8.31 3.18 -8.03
CA SER A 223 -9.40 3.78 -7.26
C SER A 223 -8.86 4.86 -6.34
N LEU A 224 -9.53 6.01 -6.30
CA LEU A 224 -9.15 7.14 -5.49
C LEU A 224 -10.29 7.54 -4.55
N SER A 225 -9.95 7.98 -3.35
CA SER A 225 -10.88 8.61 -2.41
C SER A 225 -10.17 9.74 -1.66
N VAL A 226 -10.95 10.68 -1.12
CA VAL A 226 -10.42 11.81 -0.36
C VAL A 226 -11.14 11.88 0.99
N ILE A 227 -10.36 12.15 2.03
CA ILE A 227 -10.86 12.46 3.37
C ILE A 227 -10.17 13.74 3.81
N GLU A 228 -10.91 14.66 4.41
CA GLU A 228 -10.40 16.01 4.68
C GLU A 228 -10.91 16.59 5.99
N GLU A 229 -10.10 17.42 6.60
CA GLU A 229 -10.42 18.32 7.71
C GLU A 229 -10.04 19.75 7.32
N GLY A 230 -10.91 20.70 7.67
CA GLY A 230 -10.72 22.11 7.34
C GLY A 230 -11.27 22.48 5.95
N LYS A 231 -11.11 23.76 5.60
CA LYS A 231 -11.59 24.33 4.33
C LYS A 231 -10.41 24.69 3.43
N TYR A 232 -10.55 24.42 2.15
CA TYR A 232 -9.57 24.75 1.12
C TYR A 232 -10.21 24.74 -0.27
N HIS A 233 -9.49 25.27 -1.25
CA HIS A 233 -9.84 25.29 -2.66
C HIS A 233 -8.78 24.58 -3.51
N GLY A 234 -9.12 24.28 -4.76
CA GLY A 234 -8.23 23.58 -5.68
C GLY A 234 -8.06 22.11 -5.33
N GLY A 235 -6.89 21.53 -5.66
CA GLY A 235 -6.60 20.11 -5.49
C GLY A 235 -7.37 19.23 -6.47
N TYR A 236 -7.90 19.80 -7.53
CA TYR A 236 -8.66 19.09 -8.57
C TYR A 236 -7.79 18.05 -9.24
N PHE A 237 -8.32 16.85 -9.44
CA PHE A 237 -7.66 15.81 -10.22
C PHE A 237 -7.84 16.12 -11.72
N VAL A 238 -6.75 16.39 -12.42
CA VAL A 238 -6.76 16.84 -13.82
C VAL A 238 -6.24 15.76 -14.75
N LEU A 239 -6.96 15.50 -15.83
CA LEU A 239 -6.53 14.71 -16.99
C LEU A 239 -6.22 15.70 -18.14
N PRO A 240 -4.96 16.17 -18.29
CA PRO A 240 -4.61 17.23 -19.23
C PRO A 240 -4.84 16.82 -20.70
N GLN A 241 -4.74 15.51 -21.02
CA GLN A 241 -5.02 15.01 -22.38
C GLN A 241 -6.47 15.26 -22.80
N TYR A 242 -7.42 15.20 -21.86
CA TYR A 242 -8.85 15.43 -22.10
C TYR A 242 -9.31 16.82 -21.70
N ARG A 243 -8.47 17.62 -21.07
CA ARG A 243 -8.78 18.92 -20.47
C ARG A 243 -9.98 18.86 -19.52
N ILE A 244 -10.00 17.80 -18.68
CA ILE A 244 -11.04 17.54 -17.68
C ILE A 244 -10.41 17.57 -16.29
N ALA A 245 -11.08 18.21 -15.36
CA ALA A 245 -10.76 18.20 -13.94
C ALA A 245 -11.92 17.60 -13.13
N VAL A 246 -11.61 16.98 -11.98
CA VAL A 246 -12.59 16.43 -11.04
C VAL A 246 -12.37 17.06 -9.67
N ASP A 247 -13.43 17.65 -9.11
CA ASP A 247 -13.43 18.19 -7.74
C ASP A 247 -13.73 17.07 -6.73
N LEU A 248 -12.67 16.36 -6.37
CA LEU A 248 -12.73 15.20 -5.49
C LEU A 248 -12.62 15.65 -4.02
N ARG A 249 -13.68 15.47 -3.24
CA ARG A 249 -13.84 15.95 -1.85
C ARG A 249 -14.11 14.80 -0.87
N HIS A 250 -14.37 15.15 0.39
CA HIS A 250 -14.59 14.22 1.47
C HIS A 250 -15.63 13.15 1.14
N GLY A 251 -15.26 11.87 1.28
CA GLY A 251 -16.13 10.73 1.01
C GLY A 251 -16.43 10.46 -0.46
N ASP A 252 -15.82 11.22 -1.38
CA ASP A 252 -15.96 10.99 -2.81
C ASP A 252 -15.15 9.78 -3.27
N TYR A 253 -15.57 9.22 -4.39
CA TYR A 253 -14.90 8.10 -5.04
C TYR A 253 -14.68 8.38 -6.52
N LEU A 254 -13.48 8.10 -6.97
CA LEU A 254 -13.07 8.16 -8.36
C LEU A 254 -12.37 6.86 -8.74
N VAL A 255 -12.77 6.24 -9.85
CA VAL A 255 -11.97 5.23 -10.53
C VAL A 255 -11.57 5.78 -11.91
N CYS A 256 -10.30 5.70 -12.26
CA CYS A 256 -9.79 6.24 -13.50
C CYS A 256 -8.66 5.40 -14.09
N ASP A 257 -8.44 5.57 -15.40
CA ASP A 257 -7.29 5.04 -16.12
C ASP A 257 -6.06 5.91 -15.81
N VAL A 258 -5.22 5.45 -14.86
CA VAL A 258 -4.01 6.16 -14.40
C VAL A 258 -2.81 5.95 -15.34
N HIS A 259 -2.96 5.17 -16.42
CA HIS A 259 -2.04 5.16 -17.55
C HIS A 259 -2.17 6.42 -18.41
N GLN A 260 -3.28 7.17 -18.28
CA GLN A 260 -3.38 8.53 -18.80
C GLN A 260 -2.53 9.48 -17.95
N TYR A 261 -2.02 10.56 -18.58
CA TYR A 261 -1.35 11.62 -17.82
C TYR A 261 -2.33 12.30 -16.88
N HIS A 262 -1.92 12.46 -15.63
CA HIS A 262 -2.76 13.12 -14.62
C HIS A 262 -1.91 13.93 -13.63
N ALA A 263 -2.56 14.85 -12.94
CA ALA A 263 -1.95 15.76 -11.97
C ALA A 263 -3.03 16.34 -11.05
N ASN A 264 -2.61 17.13 -10.04
CA ASN A 264 -3.53 17.92 -9.23
C ASN A 264 -3.23 19.42 -9.36
N THR A 265 -4.28 20.24 -9.36
CA THR A 265 -4.14 21.69 -9.24
C THR A 265 -3.61 22.06 -7.86
N GLU A 266 -3.25 23.31 -7.67
CA GLU A 266 -2.81 23.85 -6.39
C GLU A 266 -3.90 23.74 -5.31
N LEU A 267 -3.46 23.47 -4.08
CA LEU A 267 -4.28 23.51 -2.88
C LEU A 267 -4.04 24.85 -2.20
N PHE A 268 -5.06 25.65 -1.94
CA PHE A 268 -4.91 26.94 -1.30
C PHE A 268 -6.07 27.28 -0.37
N GLU A 269 -5.85 28.24 0.54
CA GLU A 269 -6.82 28.77 1.48
C GLU A 269 -7.10 30.22 1.14
N THR A 270 -8.39 30.60 1.08
CA THR A 270 -8.79 32.01 1.08
C THR A 270 -8.58 32.63 2.46
N PRO A 271 -8.67 33.96 2.62
CA PRO A 271 -8.65 34.57 3.95
C PRO A 271 -9.73 34.02 4.89
N GLU A 272 -10.93 33.77 4.38
CA GLU A 272 -12.07 33.22 5.09
C GLU A 272 -11.82 31.75 5.51
N ASP A 273 -11.19 30.94 4.65
CA ASP A 273 -10.80 29.58 4.98
C ASP A 273 -9.75 29.57 6.12
N LYS A 274 -8.79 30.50 6.08
CA LYS A 274 -7.76 30.62 7.12
C LYS A 274 -8.37 30.97 8.46
N GLU A 275 -9.31 31.91 8.51
CA GLU A 275 -10.04 32.27 9.73
C GLU A 275 -10.84 31.07 10.27
N TYR A 276 -11.55 30.34 9.39
CA TYR A 276 -12.26 29.13 9.77
C TYR A 276 -11.29 28.06 10.32
N ASN A 277 -10.22 27.78 9.61
CA ASN A 277 -9.25 26.74 9.97
C ASN A 277 -8.44 27.11 11.23
N ASP A 278 -8.29 28.38 11.56
CA ASP A 278 -7.65 28.82 12.80
C ASP A 278 -8.53 28.54 14.03
N THR A 279 -9.85 28.55 13.87
CA THR A 279 -10.81 28.22 14.93
C THR A 279 -11.18 26.73 14.96
N HIS A 280 -10.95 25.99 13.85
CA HIS A 280 -11.20 24.56 13.70
C HIS A 280 -9.91 23.86 13.23
N PRO A 281 -8.88 23.76 14.07
CA PRO A 281 -7.59 23.24 13.66
C PRO A 281 -7.68 21.76 13.27
N SER A 282 -7.04 21.41 12.14
CA SER A 282 -6.84 20.02 11.78
C SER A 282 -5.98 19.30 12.83
N SER A 283 -6.27 18.01 13.04
CA SER A 283 -5.53 17.14 13.98
C SER A 283 -4.00 17.04 13.70
N PHE A 284 -3.55 17.47 12.52
CA PHE A 284 -2.15 17.38 12.07
C PHE A 284 -1.39 18.70 12.03
N ARG A 285 -2.00 19.80 12.51
CA ARG A 285 -1.39 21.11 12.45
C ARG A 285 -0.04 21.20 13.21
N ASP A 286 0.10 20.43 14.28
CA ASP A 286 1.25 20.50 15.19
C ASP A 286 2.44 19.61 14.80
N ASN A 287 2.30 18.76 13.77
CA ASN A 287 3.31 17.79 13.35
C ASN A 287 3.99 18.14 12.02
N LEU A 288 3.99 19.40 11.64
CA LEU A 288 4.51 19.85 10.34
C LEU A 288 6.02 19.96 10.36
N GLU A 289 6.71 19.07 9.65
CA GLU A 289 8.14 19.21 9.38
C GLU A 289 8.38 20.41 8.45
N VAL A 290 9.25 21.32 8.87
CA VAL A 290 9.62 22.49 8.04
C VAL A 290 10.35 22.02 6.78
N GLY A 291 9.83 22.39 5.63
CA GLY A 291 10.44 22.10 4.31
C GLY A 291 9.79 20.99 3.50
N VAL A 292 8.75 20.33 4.03
CA VAL A 292 7.92 19.38 3.27
C VAL A 292 6.84 20.15 2.53
N LEU A 293 6.72 19.93 1.22
CA LEU A 293 5.73 20.62 0.39
C LEU A 293 4.29 20.27 0.83
N GLY A 294 3.45 21.29 0.97
CA GLY A 294 2.02 21.15 1.29
C GLY A 294 1.70 20.99 2.77
N LEU A 295 2.68 20.96 3.67
CA LEU A 295 2.42 20.76 5.10
C LEU A 295 2.26 22.06 5.91
N ASN A 296 2.41 23.22 5.32
CA ASN A 296 2.19 24.52 5.99
C ASN A 296 0.72 24.96 5.94
N ASN A 297 -0.15 24.18 5.37
CA ASN A 297 -1.57 24.45 5.28
C ASN A 297 -2.26 24.19 6.63
N ARG A 298 -3.33 24.95 6.93
CA ARG A 298 -4.14 24.80 8.14
C ARG A 298 -5.17 23.69 8.04
N PHE A 299 -5.46 23.23 6.82
CA PHE A 299 -6.30 22.10 6.51
C PHE A 299 -5.48 20.83 6.31
N SER A 300 -6.12 19.69 6.34
CA SER A 300 -5.54 18.41 5.95
C SER A 300 -6.43 17.72 4.93
N ARG A 301 -5.87 17.44 3.74
CA ARG A 301 -6.48 16.64 2.70
C ARG A 301 -5.69 15.35 2.53
N LEU A 302 -6.29 14.23 2.92
CA LEU A 302 -5.75 12.90 2.64
C LEU A 302 -6.35 12.41 1.33
N SER A 303 -5.50 12.01 0.39
CA SER A 303 -5.93 11.30 -0.80
C SER A 303 -5.34 9.90 -0.81
N TYR A 304 -6.18 8.93 -1.10
CA TYR A 304 -5.85 7.52 -1.15
C TYR A 304 -5.90 7.05 -2.60
N VAL A 305 -4.87 6.32 -3.01
CA VAL A 305 -4.79 5.71 -4.34
C VAL A 305 -4.61 4.22 -4.16
N PHE A 306 -5.60 3.43 -4.59
CA PHE A 306 -5.66 1.97 -4.47
C PHE A 306 -5.37 1.34 -5.82
N TYR A 307 -4.42 0.43 -5.87
CA TYR A 307 -4.00 -0.21 -7.12
C TYR A 307 -3.40 -1.60 -6.92
N LEU A 308 -3.41 -2.38 -7.99
CA LEU A 308 -2.67 -3.63 -8.09
C LEU A 308 -1.36 -3.35 -8.82
N ARG A 309 -0.23 -3.61 -8.16
CA ARG A 309 1.09 -3.41 -8.77
C ARG A 309 1.39 -4.51 -9.79
N GLU A 310 1.89 -4.12 -10.96
CA GLU A 310 2.32 -5.04 -12.01
C GLU A 310 3.44 -6.00 -11.52
N ASP A 311 4.38 -5.50 -10.72
CA ASP A 311 5.52 -6.27 -10.21
C ASP A 311 5.14 -7.35 -9.17
N ILE A 312 3.90 -7.32 -8.65
CA ILE A 312 3.38 -8.31 -7.71
C ILE A 312 2.80 -9.54 -8.41
N ILE A 313 2.29 -9.40 -9.62
CA ILE A 313 1.59 -10.48 -10.33
C ILE A 313 2.42 -11.76 -10.45
N ASN A 314 3.72 -11.60 -10.63
CA ASN A 314 4.67 -12.71 -10.80
C ASN A 314 5.33 -13.14 -9.48
N CYS A 315 4.87 -12.62 -8.35
CA CYS A 315 5.35 -13.07 -7.05
C CYS A 315 4.93 -14.53 -6.83
N LYS A 316 5.87 -15.32 -6.33
CA LYS A 316 5.56 -16.65 -5.83
C LYS A 316 5.03 -16.53 -4.42
N ASN A 317 4.05 -17.33 -4.08
CA ASN A 317 3.56 -17.43 -2.70
C ASN A 317 4.74 -17.68 -1.77
N SER A 318 4.82 -16.89 -0.71
CA SER A 318 5.72 -17.17 0.40
C SER A 318 4.89 -17.90 1.45
N TYR A 319 5.42 -19.04 1.89
CA TYR A 319 4.87 -19.73 3.05
C TYR A 319 5.64 -19.26 4.28
N ASP A 320 4.94 -18.94 5.37
CA ASP A 320 5.56 -18.98 6.67
C ASP A 320 5.72 -20.46 7.05
N LYS A 321 6.96 -20.91 7.20
CA LYS A 321 7.29 -22.31 7.44
C LYS A 321 7.69 -22.49 8.88
N TYR A 322 7.01 -23.38 9.57
CA TYR A 322 7.30 -23.73 10.94
C TYR A 322 7.50 -25.23 11.10
N TYR A 323 8.45 -25.60 11.92
CA TYR A 323 8.54 -26.96 12.41
C TYR A 323 8.32 -26.99 13.92
N ILE A 324 7.47 -27.91 14.38
CA ILE A 324 7.16 -28.12 15.78
C ILE A 324 8.17 -29.09 16.34
N SER A 325 8.90 -28.67 17.37
CA SER A 325 9.88 -29.52 18.06
C SER A 325 9.93 -29.23 19.54
N LEU A 326 10.22 -30.26 20.34
CA LEU A 326 10.50 -30.11 21.77
C LEU A 326 11.83 -29.38 21.99
N VAL A 327 11.84 -28.47 22.95
CA VAL A 327 13.09 -27.84 23.40
C VAL A 327 14.06 -28.92 23.91
N GLY A 328 15.32 -28.88 23.47
CA GLY A 328 16.34 -29.87 23.82
C GLY A 328 16.45 -31.06 22.87
N MET A 329 15.73 -31.05 21.74
CA MET A 329 15.84 -32.04 20.66
C MET A 329 16.77 -31.60 19.53
N GLU A 330 17.99 -31.14 19.88
CA GLU A 330 18.92 -30.52 18.90
C GLU A 330 19.22 -31.46 17.72
N GLU A 331 19.34 -32.76 17.92
CA GLU A 331 19.59 -33.74 16.85
C GLU A 331 18.47 -33.74 15.77
N ARG A 332 17.21 -33.57 16.18
CA ARG A 332 16.09 -33.46 15.25
C ARG A 332 16.03 -32.09 14.60
N GLN A 333 16.31 -31.03 15.38
CA GLN A 333 16.31 -29.65 14.92
C GLN A 333 17.40 -29.37 13.88
N LYS A 334 18.55 -30.08 13.93
CA LYS A 334 19.62 -29.99 12.92
C LYS A 334 19.15 -30.22 11.49
N ARG A 335 18.07 -30.97 11.29
CA ARG A 335 17.50 -31.20 9.94
C ARG A 335 16.99 -29.93 9.29
N PHE A 336 16.66 -28.93 10.08
CA PHE A 336 16.13 -27.64 9.62
C PHE A 336 17.18 -26.52 9.60
N GLU A 337 18.43 -26.83 10.00
CA GLU A 337 19.55 -25.89 9.90
C GLU A 337 19.80 -25.51 8.43
N GLY A 338 19.93 -24.20 8.16
CA GLY A 338 20.10 -23.67 6.81
C GLY A 338 18.83 -23.63 5.96
N THR A 339 17.68 -24.07 6.49
CA THR A 339 16.37 -23.90 5.85
C THR A 339 15.69 -22.61 6.31
N ASP A 340 14.59 -22.24 5.65
CA ASP A 340 13.75 -21.10 6.03
C ASP A 340 12.62 -21.46 7.02
N PHE A 341 12.64 -22.68 7.56
CA PHE A 341 11.72 -23.11 8.61
C PHE A 341 12.07 -22.49 9.97
N LYS A 342 11.06 -22.02 10.69
CA LYS A 342 11.17 -21.45 12.04
C LYS A 342 10.77 -22.50 13.06
N LEU A 343 11.53 -22.59 14.16
CA LEU A 343 11.16 -23.43 15.29
C LEU A 343 9.91 -22.90 15.98
N PHE A 344 8.91 -23.75 16.15
CA PHE A 344 7.79 -23.53 17.06
C PHE A 344 7.91 -24.50 18.25
N PRO A 345 8.03 -23.99 19.50
CA PRO A 345 8.25 -24.84 20.67
C PRO A 345 7.04 -25.76 20.94
N ALA A 346 7.26 -27.04 20.93
CA ALA A 346 6.25 -28.04 21.27
C ALA A 346 5.92 -28.07 22.76
N VAL A 347 4.71 -28.48 23.08
CA VAL A 347 4.30 -28.82 24.44
C VAL A 347 4.77 -30.24 24.80
N ASP A 348 5.61 -30.35 25.79
CA ASP A 348 6.03 -31.67 26.30
C ASP A 348 4.93 -32.30 27.18
N GLY A 349 4.19 -33.22 26.60
CA GLY A 349 3.10 -33.91 27.31
C GLY A 349 3.56 -34.69 28.53
N ARG A 350 4.82 -35.12 28.57
CA ARG A 350 5.40 -35.85 29.74
C ARG A 350 5.50 -34.97 31.00
N MET A 351 5.55 -33.66 30.79
CA MET A 351 5.59 -32.66 31.86
C MET A 351 4.20 -32.27 32.37
N MET A 352 3.13 -32.82 31.78
CA MET A 352 1.76 -32.53 32.17
C MET A 352 1.28 -33.48 33.27
N SER A 353 0.53 -32.96 34.24
CA SER A 353 -0.25 -33.80 35.13
C SER A 353 -1.45 -34.41 34.42
N TYR A 354 -1.97 -35.54 34.96
CA TYR A 354 -3.18 -36.14 34.42
C TYR A 354 -4.38 -35.19 34.46
N ASP A 355 -4.51 -34.38 35.52
CA ASP A 355 -5.58 -33.42 35.69
C ASP A 355 -5.52 -32.32 34.61
N GLN A 356 -4.33 -31.87 34.28
CA GLN A 356 -4.12 -30.91 33.16
C GLN A 356 -4.52 -31.52 31.81
N ALA A 357 -4.16 -32.81 31.60
CA ALA A 357 -4.54 -33.51 30.38
C ALA A 357 -6.06 -33.77 30.30
N GLU A 358 -6.73 -34.05 31.43
CA GLU A 358 -8.19 -34.20 31.51
C GLU A 358 -8.94 -32.93 31.08
N CYS A 359 -8.41 -31.74 31.35
CA CYS A 359 -9.00 -30.46 30.86
C CYS A 359 -9.06 -30.39 29.33
N VAL A 360 -8.09 -31.01 28.62
CA VAL A 360 -8.07 -31.05 27.15
C VAL A 360 -9.11 -32.01 26.58
N LYS A 361 -9.53 -33.03 27.35
CA LYS A 361 -10.56 -33.99 26.97
C LYS A 361 -11.90 -33.33 26.62
N MET A 362 -12.25 -32.24 27.30
CA MET A 362 -13.46 -31.47 27.02
C MET A 362 -13.45 -30.84 25.62
N ILE A 363 -12.27 -30.64 25.06
CA ILE A 363 -12.07 -29.99 23.74
C ILE A 363 -11.91 -31.05 22.63
N SER A 364 -11.25 -32.19 22.95
CA SER A 364 -10.80 -33.17 21.95
C SER A 364 -11.68 -34.43 21.82
N PHE A 365 -12.64 -34.66 22.71
CA PHE A 365 -13.45 -35.88 22.77
C PHE A 365 -12.61 -37.20 22.95
N TRP A 366 -11.35 -37.09 23.32
CA TRP A 366 -10.49 -38.24 23.46
C TRP A 366 -10.66 -38.92 24.83
N ASN A 367 -10.61 -40.26 24.84
CA ASN A 367 -10.56 -41.01 26.10
C ASN A 367 -9.11 -41.08 26.58
N ILE A 368 -8.68 -40.09 27.35
CA ILE A 368 -7.31 -39.96 27.87
C ILE A 368 -7.13 -40.95 29.03
N LYS A 369 -6.06 -41.73 28.95
CA LYS A 369 -5.61 -42.60 30.04
C LYS A 369 -4.35 -42.01 30.65
N ASN A 370 -4.12 -42.25 31.95
CA ASN A 370 -2.90 -41.81 32.63
C ASN A 370 -1.71 -42.69 32.21
N THR A 371 -1.28 -42.55 30.96
CA THR A 371 -0.09 -43.20 30.42
C THR A 371 0.75 -42.16 29.70
N GLU A 372 2.07 -42.32 29.75
CA GLU A 372 2.99 -41.40 29.06
C GLU A 372 2.65 -41.22 27.57
N GLN A 373 2.29 -42.33 26.91
CA GLN A 373 1.89 -42.27 25.50
C GLN A 373 0.65 -41.38 25.25
N HIS A 374 -0.32 -41.39 26.16
CA HIS A 374 -1.51 -40.54 26.04
C HIS A 374 -1.18 -39.08 26.36
N LEU A 375 -0.32 -38.84 27.36
CA LEU A 375 0.14 -37.47 27.67
C LEU A 375 0.96 -36.88 26.52
N CYS A 376 1.81 -37.68 25.86
CA CYS A 376 2.52 -37.25 24.66
C CYS A 376 1.56 -36.85 23.50
N LYS A 377 0.46 -37.62 23.29
CA LYS A 377 -0.56 -37.27 22.30
C LYS A 377 -1.26 -35.96 22.63
N VAL A 378 -1.53 -35.71 23.92
CA VAL A 378 -2.09 -34.42 24.38
C VAL A 378 -1.11 -33.28 24.13
N GLY A 379 0.17 -33.48 24.42
CA GLY A 379 1.23 -32.50 24.14
C GLY A 379 1.32 -32.16 22.65
N CYS A 380 1.28 -33.15 21.76
CA CYS A 380 1.26 -32.96 20.31
C CYS A 380 0.03 -32.14 19.89
N PHE A 381 -1.16 -32.53 20.34
CA PHE A 381 -2.39 -31.78 20.05
C PHE A 381 -2.32 -30.32 20.49
N LEU A 382 -1.86 -30.05 21.70
CA LEU A 382 -1.71 -28.69 22.24
C LEU A 382 -0.65 -27.88 21.47
N SER A 383 0.40 -28.52 20.97
CA SER A 383 1.41 -27.87 20.16
C SER A 383 0.80 -27.33 18.85
N HIS A 384 0.00 -28.15 18.18
CA HIS A 384 -0.72 -27.73 16.97
C HIS A 384 -1.78 -26.67 17.27
N LEU A 385 -2.52 -26.81 18.37
CA LEU A 385 -3.52 -25.80 18.76
C LEU A 385 -2.87 -24.43 19.03
N ARG A 386 -1.74 -24.39 19.75
CA ARG A 386 -0.97 -23.17 19.98
C ARG A 386 -0.43 -22.58 18.68
N MET A 387 0.00 -23.41 17.74
CA MET A 387 0.45 -22.95 16.43
C MET A 387 -0.72 -22.32 15.63
N LEU A 388 -1.89 -22.94 15.66
CA LEU A 388 -3.10 -22.37 15.02
C LEU A 388 -3.52 -21.07 15.69
N GLU A 389 -3.43 -20.97 17.01
CA GLU A 389 -3.68 -19.73 17.75
C GLU A 389 -2.68 -18.62 17.32
N ASP A 390 -1.40 -18.96 17.22
CA ASP A 390 -0.34 -18.03 16.76
C ASP A 390 -0.59 -17.55 15.33
N ILE A 391 -1.04 -18.43 14.43
CA ILE A 391 -1.43 -18.10 13.05
C ILE A 391 -2.56 -17.07 13.06
N VAL A 392 -3.60 -17.30 13.86
CA VAL A 392 -4.75 -16.38 13.97
C VAL A 392 -4.36 -15.05 14.59
N LEU A 393 -3.60 -15.07 15.69
CA LEU A 393 -3.18 -13.86 16.40
C LEU A 393 -2.24 -12.98 15.56
N ASN A 394 -1.38 -13.59 14.75
CA ASN A 394 -0.43 -12.89 13.90
C ASN A 394 -0.92 -12.69 12.46
N ASP A 395 -2.17 -13.09 12.16
CA ASP A 395 -2.79 -12.97 10.83
C ASP A 395 -1.89 -13.54 9.72
N LEU A 396 -1.32 -14.72 10.00
CA LEU A 396 -0.44 -15.40 9.06
C LEU A 396 -1.29 -16.10 8.00
N SER A 397 -0.99 -15.87 6.74
CA SER A 397 -1.61 -16.55 5.61
C SER A 397 -0.62 -17.56 5.01
N ASN A 398 -1.15 -18.69 4.52
CA ASN A 398 -0.33 -19.73 3.88
C ASN A 398 0.81 -20.24 4.77
N VAL A 399 0.48 -20.84 5.88
CA VAL A 399 1.44 -21.41 6.82
C VAL A 399 1.64 -22.90 6.54
N LEU A 400 2.88 -23.32 6.35
CA LEU A 400 3.27 -24.72 6.33
C LEU A 400 3.75 -25.13 7.71
N ILE A 401 3.05 -26.09 8.30
CA ILE A 401 3.41 -26.67 9.59
C ILE A 401 3.93 -28.10 9.35
N THR A 402 5.05 -28.41 9.95
CA THR A 402 5.60 -29.78 9.96
C THR A 402 6.06 -30.15 11.36
N GLU A 403 6.30 -31.42 11.61
CA GLU A 403 6.95 -31.92 12.83
C GLU A 403 8.44 -32.15 12.57
N ASP A 404 9.23 -32.24 13.63
CA ASP A 404 10.69 -32.30 13.55
C ASP A 404 11.23 -33.62 12.98
N ASP A 405 10.37 -34.61 12.78
CA ASP A 405 10.70 -35.90 12.13
C ASP A 405 10.25 -36.02 10.67
N ALA A 406 9.58 -34.98 10.14
CA ALA A 406 9.16 -34.98 8.75
C ALA A 406 10.35 -34.86 7.79
N LEU A 407 10.21 -35.49 6.62
CA LEU A 407 11.18 -35.43 5.53
C LEU A 407 10.49 -34.82 4.30
N GLN A 408 11.04 -33.75 3.77
CA GLN A 408 10.61 -33.21 2.48
C GLN A 408 11.17 -34.11 1.36
N VAL A 409 10.29 -34.77 0.61
CA VAL A 409 10.67 -35.69 -0.47
C VAL A 409 10.59 -35.02 -1.85
N ASN A 410 9.68 -34.05 -2.00
CA ASN A 410 9.45 -33.30 -3.24
C ASN A 410 9.34 -31.79 -2.95
N ASP A 411 9.36 -30.97 -4.00
CA ASP A 411 9.04 -29.55 -3.89
C ASP A 411 7.64 -29.37 -3.26
N LEU A 412 7.51 -28.29 -2.51
CA LEU A 412 6.22 -27.94 -1.89
C LEU A 412 5.18 -27.68 -2.98
N PRO A 413 3.95 -28.19 -2.81
CA PRO A 413 2.90 -27.98 -3.77
C PRO A 413 2.55 -26.50 -3.93
N ASP A 414 2.16 -26.12 -5.13
CA ASP A 414 1.51 -24.83 -5.35
C ASP A 414 0.07 -24.91 -4.84
N ILE A 415 -0.22 -24.13 -3.79
CA ILE A 415 -1.55 -24.06 -3.17
C ILE A 415 -2.29 -22.77 -3.53
N SER A 416 -1.82 -22.00 -4.51
CA SER A 416 -2.45 -20.76 -4.97
C SER A 416 -3.91 -20.92 -5.41
N HIS A 417 -4.33 -22.15 -5.68
CA HIS A 417 -5.70 -22.51 -6.11
C HIS A 417 -6.63 -22.90 -4.95
N LEU A 418 -6.11 -23.02 -3.73
CA LEU A 418 -6.94 -23.33 -2.57
C LEU A 418 -7.68 -22.06 -2.12
N PRO A 419 -8.94 -22.18 -1.68
CA PRO A 419 -9.65 -21.06 -1.09
C PRO A 419 -8.97 -20.61 0.23
N ASP A 420 -9.05 -19.32 0.50
CA ASP A 420 -8.59 -18.70 1.76
C ASP A 420 -9.36 -19.22 2.98
#